data_4d8abc20cccd37a12779dbf4a72b38ac
#
_entry.id   4d8abc20cccd37a12779dbf4a72b38ac
#
_cell.length_a   1.000
_cell.length_b   1.000
_cell.length_c   1.000
_cell.angle_alpha   90.00
_cell.angle_beta   90.00
_cell.angle_gamma   90.00
#
_symmetry.space_group_name_H-M   'P 1'
#
loop_
_entity.id
_entity.type
_entity.pdbx_description
1 polymer ?
#
loop_
_entity_poly.entity_id
_entity_poly.type
_entity_poly.pdbx_seq_one_letter_code
_entity_poly.pdbx_strand_id
1 'polypeptide(L)'
;TANTLFKMANGNCDNLLLGVYLSCKSETFFAPAMDLDMYKHQSTKESINKLISFGNILIPPAHGELASGLSGEGRLPEPHEIVDFIEKHYTKNLPLEGKKVLISAGPTIEELDPVRYISNHSSGKMGYSLAETALSLGAEVKLISGPTNQSISSENIKIVHIKTGNELLEAIRNDYNNSDIVIMAAAVSDYKPIEFSEKKIKKDNNELNIKFEKTTDILFELGQNKKNQILVGFALENNNELSNAINKLEKKNLDLIVLNSLNDEGAGFGYDTNKITVVDCLSLIHISEPTRHHVI
;
A
#
# COMPACT_ATOMS: atom_id res chain seq x y z
N THR A 1 16.43 -17.92 -29.87
CA THR A 1 16.99 -17.89 -31.24
C THR A 1 15.88 -17.70 -32.29
N ALA A 2 16.24 -17.40 -33.54
CA ALA A 2 15.30 -17.20 -34.65
C ALA A 2 14.37 -18.42 -34.86
N ASN A 3 14.87 -19.65 -34.75
CA ASN A 3 14.06 -20.87 -34.85
C ASN A 3 12.97 -20.95 -33.78
N THR A 4 13.29 -20.61 -32.53
CA THR A 4 12.32 -20.62 -31.41
C THR A 4 11.25 -19.54 -31.62
N LEU A 5 11.63 -18.33 -32.01
CA LEU A 5 10.70 -17.24 -32.32
C LEU A 5 9.74 -17.61 -33.47
N PHE A 6 10.27 -18.21 -34.54
CA PHE A 6 9.45 -18.69 -35.64
C PHE A 6 8.42 -19.72 -35.18
N LYS A 7 8.83 -20.72 -34.39
CA LYS A 7 7.95 -21.73 -33.84
C LYS A 7 6.87 -21.16 -32.92
N MET A 8 7.24 -20.26 -32.01
CA MET A 8 6.29 -19.55 -31.17
C MET A 8 5.26 -18.77 -32.01
N ALA A 9 5.74 -18.00 -32.98
CA ALA A 9 4.89 -17.18 -33.85
C ALA A 9 3.92 -17.98 -34.74
N ASN A 10 4.24 -19.24 -35.04
CA ASN A 10 3.43 -20.10 -35.90
C ASN A 10 2.72 -21.26 -35.16
N GLY A 11 2.76 -21.28 -33.83
CA GLY A 11 2.03 -22.26 -33.03
C GLY A 11 2.59 -23.69 -33.10
N ASN A 12 3.87 -23.85 -33.43
CA ASN A 12 4.53 -25.16 -33.42
C ASN A 12 4.80 -25.60 -31.98
N CYS A 13 4.58 -26.87 -31.68
CA CYS A 13 4.73 -27.43 -30.34
C CYS A 13 5.51 -28.74 -30.40
N ASP A 14 6.83 -28.66 -30.49
CA ASP A 14 7.72 -29.80 -30.60
C ASP A 14 8.64 -29.98 -29.39
N ASN A 15 8.48 -29.13 -28.36
CA ASN A 15 9.23 -29.24 -27.12
C ASN A 15 8.45 -28.60 -25.95
N LEU A 16 8.95 -28.81 -24.73
CA LEU A 16 8.29 -28.33 -23.51
C LEU A 16 8.11 -26.83 -23.48
N LEU A 17 9.13 -26.03 -23.87
CA LEU A 17 9.06 -24.59 -23.90
C LEU A 17 7.88 -24.10 -24.73
N LEU A 18 7.72 -24.64 -25.93
CA LEU A 18 6.65 -24.24 -26.85
C LEU A 18 5.27 -24.70 -26.35
N GLY A 19 5.20 -25.89 -25.73
CA GLY A 19 3.98 -26.37 -25.09
C GLY A 19 3.53 -25.47 -23.93
N VAL A 20 4.47 -25.09 -23.08
CA VAL A 20 4.19 -24.11 -21.97
C VAL A 20 3.75 -22.77 -22.54
N TYR A 21 4.46 -22.23 -23.53
CA TYR A 21 4.12 -20.96 -24.16
C TYR A 21 2.68 -20.96 -24.72
N LEU A 22 2.31 -21.99 -25.49
CA LEU A 22 0.98 -22.08 -26.10
C LEU A 22 -0.16 -22.26 -25.09
N SER A 23 0.13 -22.77 -23.89
CA SER A 23 -0.84 -22.95 -22.81
C SER A 23 -0.83 -21.83 -21.78
N CYS A 24 0.12 -20.91 -21.86
CA CYS A 24 0.28 -19.81 -20.92
C CYS A 24 -0.85 -18.78 -21.09
N LYS A 25 -1.47 -18.40 -19.96
CA LYS A 25 -2.50 -17.34 -19.93
C LYS A 25 -1.96 -16.02 -19.37
N SER A 26 -0.74 -16.03 -18.83
CA SER A 26 -0.07 -14.84 -18.29
C SER A 26 0.61 -14.05 -19.40
N GLU A 27 0.89 -12.77 -19.13
CA GLU A 27 1.77 -11.99 -19.99
C GLU A 27 3.11 -12.70 -20.20
N THR A 28 3.58 -12.72 -21.42
CA THR A 28 4.83 -13.40 -21.78
C THR A 28 5.84 -12.37 -22.28
N PHE A 29 6.97 -12.29 -21.58
CA PHE A 29 8.13 -11.51 -22.02
C PHE A 29 9.08 -12.41 -22.79
N PHE A 30 9.68 -11.90 -23.85
CA PHE A 30 10.69 -12.59 -24.60
C PHE A 30 11.88 -11.69 -24.91
N ALA A 31 13.09 -12.18 -24.61
CA ALA A 31 14.36 -11.50 -24.81
C ALA A 31 15.16 -12.26 -25.90
N PRO A 32 15.05 -11.92 -27.16
CA PRO A 32 15.76 -12.61 -28.24
C PRO A 32 17.25 -12.27 -28.19
N ALA A 33 18.08 -13.31 -28.36
CA ALA A 33 19.52 -13.15 -28.52
C ALA A 33 19.98 -14.01 -29.69
N MET A 34 20.67 -13.41 -30.64
CA MET A 34 21.18 -14.06 -31.85
C MET A 34 22.21 -13.18 -32.55
N ASP A 35 22.87 -13.74 -33.55
CA ASP A 35 23.79 -12.98 -34.40
C ASP A 35 23.13 -11.83 -35.12
N LEU A 36 23.91 -10.79 -35.45
CA LEU A 36 23.44 -9.54 -36.04
C LEU A 36 22.63 -9.75 -37.34
N ASP A 37 23.14 -10.58 -38.25
CA ASP A 37 22.47 -10.84 -39.54
C ASP A 37 21.20 -11.67 -39.35
N MET A 38 21.17 -12.58 -38.38
CA MET A 38 19.97 -13.32 -38.01
C MET A 38 18.90 -12.40 -37.43
N TYR A 39 19.30 -11.43 -36.60
CA TYR A 39 18.36 -10.49 -35.98
C TYR A 39 17.77 -9.54 -37.03
N LYS A 40 18.60 -9.11 -38.02
CA LYS A 40 18.17 -8.23 -39.12
C LYS A 40 17.35 -8.95 -40.19
N HIS A 41 17.40 -10.26 -40.25
CA HIS A 41 16.72 -11.03 -41.29
C HIS A 41 15.21 -10.81 -41.27
N GLN A 42 14.60 -10.64 -42.43
CA GLN A 42 13.19 -10.30 -42.58
C GLN A 42 12.27 -11.29 -41.86
N SER A 43 12.50 -12.60 -41.98
CA SER A 43 11.69 -13.62 -41.32
C SER A 43 11.75 -13.56 -39.76
N THR A 44 12.89 -13.13 -39.21
CA THR A 44 13.03 -12.92 -37.77
C THR A 44 12.21 -11.71 -37.30
N LYS A 45 12.28 -10.61 -38.06
CA LYS A 45 11.47 -9.40 -37.79
C LYS A 45 9.97 -9.69 -37.88
N GLU A 46 9.55 -10.45 -38.89
CA GLU A 46 8.14 -10.88 -39.03
C GLU A 46 7.69 -11.73 -37.84
N SER A 47 8.52 -12.67 -37.40
CA SER A 47 8.22 -13.50 -36.22
C SER A 47 8.10 -12.67 -34.93
N ILE A 48 9.01 -11.72 -34.73
CA ILE A 48 8.96 -10.78 -33.58
C ILE A 48 7.68 -9.93 -33.63
N ASN A 49 7.38 -9.31 -34.77
CA ASN A 49 6.19 -8.49 -34.93
C ASN A 49 4.90 -9.28 -34.72
N LYS A 50 4.87 -10.53 -35.18
CA LYS A 50 3.73 -11.42 -34.97
C LYS A 50 3.55 -11.79 -33.50
N LEU A 51 4.63 -12.05 -32.79
CA LEU A 51 4.57 -12.28 -31.33
C LEU A 51 4.08 -11.05 -30.57
N ILE A 52 4.55 -9.86 -30.93
CA ILE A 52 4.06 -8.59 -30.37
C ILE A 52 2.55 -8.42 -30.64
N SER A 53 2.09 -8.75 -31.84
CA SER A 53 0.66 -8.66 -32.20
C SER A 53 -0.23 -9.64 -31.41
N PHE A 54 0.35 -10.70 -30.83
CA PHE A 54 -0.32 -11.65 -29.93
C PHE A 54 -0.35 -11.15 -28.49
N GLY A 55 0.20 -9.94 -28.19
CA GLY A 55 0.28 -9.39 -26.85
C GLY A 55 1.53 -9.77 -26.07
N ASN A 56 2.50 -10.45 -26.69
CA ASN A 56 3.77 -10.73 -26.02
C ASN A 56 4.67 -9.49 -25.99
N ILE A 57 5.47 -9.37 -24.95
CA ILE A 57 6.27 -8.19 -24.67
C ILE A 57 7.73 -8.45 -25.06
N LEU A 58 8.23 -7.69 -26.02
CA LEU A 58 9.62 -7.77 -26.43
C LEU A 58 10.51 -7.01 -25.44
N ILE A 59 11.50 -7.71 -24.87
CA ILE A 59 12.65 -7.08 -24.22
C ILE A 59 13.69 -6.85 -25.32
N PRO A 60 14.02 -5.61 -25.68
CA PRO A 60 14.95 -5.32 -26.78
C PRO A 60 16.33 -5.94 -26.51
N PRO A 61 17.01 -6.48 -27.53
CA PRO A 61 18.38 -6.91 -27.34
C PRO A 61 19.31 -5.72 -27.07
N ALA A 62 20.36 -5.97 -26.30
CA ALA A 62 21.42 -4.98 -26.08
C ALA A 62 22.34 -4.89 -27.30
N HIS A 63 23.03 -3.74 -27.40
CA HIS A 63 24.11 -3.54 -28.35
C HIS A 63 25.43 -3.97 -27.74
N GLY A 64 26.23 -4.74 -28.46
CA GLY A 64 27.54 -5.17 -27.98
C GLY A 64 28.19 -6.20 -28.88
N GLU A 65 29.31 -6.76 -28.39
CA GLU A 65 30.00 -7.87 -29.07
C GLU A 65 29.16 -9.14 -29.03
N LEU A 66 29.08 -9.81 -30.17
CA LEU A 66 28.35 -11.05 -30.38
C LEU A 66 29.29 -12.25 -30.46
N ALA A 67 28.78 -13.46 -30.36
CA ALA A 67 29.58 -14.68 -30.43
C ALA A 67 30.36 -14.87 -31.75
N SER A 68 29.92 -14.19 -32.80
CA SER A 68 30.61 -14.14 -34.11
C SER A 68 31.80 -13.18 -34.15
N GLY A 69 32.04 -12.37 -33.10
CA GLY A 69 33.01 -11.30 -33.08
C GLY A 69 32.51 -9.98 -33.72
N LEU A 70 31.28 -9.97 -34.26
CA LEU A 70 30.64 -8.75 -34.73
C LEU A 70 30.12 -7.93 -33.57
N SER A 71 30.00 -6.62 -33.75
CA SER A 71 29.38 -5.74 -32.77
C SER A 71 28.09 -5.17 -33.32
N GLY A 72 26.99 -5.23 -32.54
CA GLY A 72 25.69 -4.75 -32.97
C GLY A 72 24.55 -5.16 -32.05
N GLU A 73 23.33 -4.98 -32.54
CA GLU A 73 22.11 -5.44 -31.87
C GLU A 73 21.96 -6.96 -32.00
N GLY A 74 21.65 -7.64 -30.89
CA GLY A 74 21.46 -9.10 -30.88
C GLY A 74 22.00 -9.75 -29.61
N ARG A 75 22.69 -8.99 -28.76
CA ARG A 75 23.17 -9.46 -27.46
C ARG A 75 22.02 -9.53 -26.46
N LEU A 76 22.02 -10.59 -25.63
CA LEU A 76 21.10 -10.68 -24.51
C LEU A 76 21.42 -9.54 -23.51
N PRO A 77 20.41 -8.75 -23.07
CA PRO A 77 20.61 -7.78 -21.99
C PRO A 77 21.11 -8.48 -20.72
N GLU A 78 21.82 -7.76 -19.88
CA GLU A 78 22.28 -8.31 -18.60
C GLU A 78 21.06 -8.64 -17.70
N PRO A 79 21.18 -9.63 -16.80
CA PRO A 79 20.03 -10.09 -16.00
C PRO A 79 19.33 -8.97 -15.23
N HIS A 80 20.07 -8.01 -14.68
CA HIS A 80 19.49 -6.87 -13.98
C HIS A 80 18.68 -5.95 -14.91
N GLU A 81 19.12 -5.74 -16.16
CA GLU A 81 18.40 -4.93 -17.16
C GLU A 81 17.07 -5.59 -17.55
N ILE A 82 17.04 -6.94 -17.63
CA ILE A 82 15.82 -7.71 -17.89
C ILE A 82 14.84 -7.54 -16.73
N VAL A 83 15.31 -7.65 -15.48
CA VAL A 83 14.48 -7.46 -14.29
C VAL A 83 13.94 -6.03 -14.24
N ASP A 84 14.80 -5.03 -14.42
CA ASP A 84 14.42 -3.62 -14.45
C ASP A 84 13.37 -3.31 -15.54
N PHE A 85 13.47 -3.97 -16.71
CA PHE A 85 12.49 -3.81 -17.78
C PHE A 85 11.12 -4.36 -17.38
N ILE A 86 11.11 -5.55 -16.78
CA ILE A 86 9.87 -6.20 -16.31
C ILE A 86 9.23 -5.38 -15.18
N GLU A 87 10.03 -4.93 -14.20
CA GLU A 87 9.55 -4.08 -13.12
C GLU A 87 8.95 -2.78 -13.66
N LYS A 88 9.66 -2.10 -14.57
CA LYS A 88 9.15 -0.88 -15.22
C LYS A 88 7.86 -1.13 -16.02
N HIS A 89 7.70 -2.29 -16.62
CA HIS A 89 6.47 -2.63 -17.33
C HIS A 89 5.28 -2.70 -16.39
N TYR A 90 5.44 -3.37 -15.22
CA TYR A 90 4.37 -3.51 -14.24
C TYR A 90 4.15 -2.26 -13.39
N THR A 91 5.16 -1.40 -13.23
CA THR A 91 5.03 -0.14 -12.49
C THR A 91 4.57 1.03 -13.37
N LYS A 92 4.51 0.85 -14.67
CA LYS A 92 4.09 1.89 -15.62
C LYS A 92 2.57 2.09 -15.56
N ASN A 93 2.15 3.35 -15.33
CA ASN A 93 0.74 3.75 -15.22
C ASN A 93 0.02 3.16 -13.99
N LEU A 94 0.72 2.93 -12.89
CA LEU A 94 0.04 2.56 -11.65
C LEU A 94 -0.87 3.70 -11.15
N PRO A 95 -2.04 3.40 -10.56
CA PRO A 95 -3.04 4.41 -10.18
C PRO A 95 -2.52 5.50 -9.25
N LEU A 96 -1.52 5.18 -8.40
CA LEU A 96 -0.93 6.11 -7.44
C LEU A 96 0.53 6.50 -7.80
N GLU A 97 0.98 6.26 -9.03
CA GLU A 97 2.32 6.64 -9.46
C GLU A 97 2.56 8.15 -9.26
N GLY A 98 3.67 8.48 -8.57
CA GLY A 98 4.03 9.85 -8.23
C GLY A 98 3.20 10.51 -7.13
N LYS A 99 2.26 9.78 -6.50
CA LYS A 99 1.48 10.27 -5.36
C LYS A 99 2.19 10.00 -4.05
N LYS A 100 2.16 10.96 -3.14
CA LYS A 100 2.67 10.86 -1.78
C LYS A 100 1.53 10.51 -0.83
N VAL A 101 1.62 9.34 -0.21
CA VAL A 101 0.59 8.82 0.70
C VAL A 101 1.15 8.76 2.12
N LEU A 102 0.50 9.47 3.04
CA LEU A 102 0.81 9.48 4.46
C LEU A 102 -0.24 8.66 5.20
N ILE A 103 0.18 7.66 5.94
CA ILE A 103 -0.72 6.73 6.63
C ILE A 103 -0.37 6.68 8.11
N SER A 104 -1.38 6.72 8.99
CA SER A 104 -1.20 6.44 10.41
C SER A 104 -1.73 5.04 10.75
N ALA A 105 -1.04 4.31 11.62
CA ALA A 105 -1.41 2.95 12.03
C ALA A 105 -1.16 2.68 13.52
N GLY A 106 -1.78 1.64 14.04
CA GLY A 106 -1.60 1.21 15.42
C GLY A 106 -2.28 2.12 16.46
N PRO A 107 -2.20 1.77 17.74
CA PRO A 107 -2.74 2.58 18.82
C PRO A 107 -1.77 3.70 19.23
N THR A 108 -2.28 4.74 19.88
CA THR A 108 -1.45 5.61 20.74
C THR A 108 -1.48 5.13 22.18
N ILE A 109 -0.44 5.43 22.91
CA ILE A 109 -0.27 5.11 24.31
C ILE A 109 -0.11 6.41 25.10
N GLU A 110 -0.96 6.59 26.12
CA GLU A 110 -0.87 7.72 27.03
C GLU A 110 -0.48 7.22 28.43
N GLU A 111 0.74 7.50 28.84
CA GLU A 111 1.31 6.93 30.07
C GLU A 111 0.69 7.55 31.33
N LEU A 112 0.36 6.68 32.29
CA LEU A 112 -0.07 7.06 33.65
C LEU A 112 1.13 7.14 34.60
N ASP A 113 1.99 6.12 34.48
CA ASP A 113 3.24 5.96 35.24
C ASP A 113 4.20 5.08 34.42
N PRO A 114 5.44 4.83 34.83
CA PRO A 114 6.40 4.01 34.07
C PRO A 114 5.95 2.57 33.78
N VAL A 115 4.81 2.13 34.32
CA VAL A 115 4.33 0.75 34.19
C VAL A 115 2.96 0.66 33.53
N ARG A 116 2.13 1.70 33.67
CA ARG A 116 0.73 1.69 33.22
C ARG A 116 0.44 2.81 32.26
N TYR A 117 -0.44 2.52 31.31
CA TYR A 117 -0.88 3.46 30.29
C TYR A 117 -2.35 3.23 29.92
N ILE A 118 -2.93 4.20 29.24
CA ILE A 118 -4.20 4.08 28.50
C ILE A 118 -3.89 3.94 27.03
N SER A 119 -4.65 3.10 26.36
CA SER A 119 -4.56 2.88 24.93
C SER A 119 -5.87 2.31 24.39
N ASN A 120 -6.11 2.45 23.10
CA ASN A 120 -7.22 1.81 22.41
C ASN A 120 -6.79 0.44 21.86
N HIS A 121 -7.73 -0.50 21.77
CA HIS A 121 -7.47 -1.76 21.08
C HIS A 121 -7.18 -1.47 19.59
N SER A 122 -6.03 -1.87 19.13
CA SER A 122 -5.65 -1.83 17.71
C SER A 122 -4.45 -2.73 17.47
N SER A 123 -4.51 -3.54 16.43
CA SER A 123 -3.38 -4.35 15.98
C SER A 123 -2.48 -3.60 15.00
N GLY A 124 -2.92 -2.47 14.45
CA GLY A 124 -2.23 -1.74 13.37
C GLY A 124 -2.39 -2.34 11.98
N LYS A 125 -2.94 -3.56 11.87
CA LYS A 125 -2.97 -4.37 10.66
C LYS A 125 -3.56 -3.63 9.44
N MET A 126 -4.68 -2.92 9.63
CA MET A 126 -5.32 -2.15 8.56
C MET A 126 -4.38 -1.10 7.95
N GLY A 127 -3.75 -0.27 8.80
CA GLY A 127 -2.84 0.78 8.30
C GLY A 127 -1.60 0.21 7.63
N TYR A 128 -1.08 -0.92 8.09
CA TYR A 128 0.03 -1.63 7.46
C TYR A 128 -0.35 -2.20 6.10
N SER A 129 -1.51 -2.86 5.98
CA SER A 129 -2.02 -3.38 4.70
C SER A 129 -2.30 -2.25 3.70
N LEU A 130 -2.84 -1.12 4.15
CA LEU A 130 -3.02 0.07 3.31
C LEU A 130 -1.69 0.63 2.80
N ALA A 131 -0.65 0.62 3.64
CA ALA A 131 0.68 1.08 3.24
C ALA A 131 1.31 0.18 2.16
N GLU A 132 1.22 -1.14 2.32
CA GLU A 132 1.70 -2.10 1.32
C GLU A 132 0.92 -2.00 0.01
N THR A 133 -0.42 -1.87 0.10
CA THR A 133 -1.28 -1.70 -1.08
C THR A 133 -0.97 -0.38 -1.80
N ALA A 134 -0.85 0.74 -1.09
CA ALA A 134 -0.51 2.02 -1.69
C ALA A 134 0.85 1.97 -2.40
N LEU A 135 1.85 1.31 -1.80
CA LEU A 135 3.14 1.08 -2.43
C LEU A 135 3.01 0.24 -3.71
N SER A 136 2.25 -0.86 -3.67
CA SER A 136 2.03 -1.73 -4.84
C SER A 136 1.30 -1.02 -5.98
N LEU A 137 0.53 0.01 -5.66
CA LEU A 137 -0.13 0.91 -6.62
C LEU A 137 0.76 2.09 -7.08
N GLY A 138 2.04 2.11 -6.70
CA GLY A 138 3.04 3.06 -7.17
C GLY A 138 3.23 4.32 -6.33
N ALA A 139 2.62 4.39 -5.16
CA ALA A 139 2.76 5.55 -4.27
C ALA A 139 4.12 5.62 -3.57
N GLU A 140 4.58 6.83 -3.28
CA GLU A 140 5.60 7.09 -2.26
C GLU A 140 4.92 7.08 -0.89
N VAL A 141 5.20 6.05 -0.07
CA VAL A 141 4.48 5.82 1.18
C VAL A 141 5.30 6.19 2.40
N LYS A 142 4.70 6.96 3.31
CA LYS A 142 5.20 7.17 4.68
C LYS A 142 4.16 6.66 5.67
N LEU A 143 4.59 5.74 6.54
CA LEU A 143 3.77 5.16 7.60
C LEU A 143 4.20 5.70 8.95
N ILE A 144 3.26 6.29 9.71
CA ILE A 144 3.47 6.70 11.10
C ILE A 144 2.77 5.67 11.98
N SER A 145 3.55 4.92 12.75
CA SER A 145 3.06 3.78 13.50
C SER A 145 3.20 3.94 14.99
N GLY A 146 2.09 3.82 15.70
CA GLY A 146 2.08 3.53 17.12
C GLY A 146 2.61 2.13 17.42
N PRO A 147 2.70 1.73 18.70
CA PRO A 147 3.20 0.42 19.11
C PRO A 147 2.35 -0.73 18.55
N THR A 148 3.00 -1.61 17.80
CA THR A 148 2.34 -2.79 17.17
C THR A 148 3.38 -3.88 16.92
N ASN A 149 2.90 -5.12 16.70
CA ASN A 149 3.71 -6.26 16.30
C ASN A 149 3.72 -6.46 14.77
N GLN A 150 3.13 -5.52 14.02
CA GLN A 150 3.16 -5.58 12.55
C GLN A 150 4.55 -5.20 12.04
N SER A 151 4.94 -5.78 10.92
CA SER A 151 6.17 -5.46 10.21
C SER A 151 5.89 -5.38 8.70
N ILE A 152 6.64 -4.56 8.00
CA ILE A 152 6.63 -4.45 6.56
C ILE A 152 7.99 -4.94 6.05
N SER A 153 7.96 -5.83 5.05
CA SER A 153 9.19 -6.37 4.46
C SER A 153 9.85 -5.42 3.43
N SER A 154 9.10 -4.44 2.94
CA SER A 154 9.59 -3.52 1.91
C SER A 154 10.39 -2.37 2.51
N GLU A 155 11.62 -2.18 2.04
CA GLU A 155 12.48 -1.04 2.40
C GLU A 155 12.00 0.29 1.77
N ASN A 156 11.06 0.23 0.83
CA ASN A 156 10.53 1.40 0.12
C ASN A 156 9.46 2.16 0.92
N ILE A 157 9.02 1.66 2.07
CA ILE A 157 8.12 2.36 2.97
C ILE A 157 8.90 2.98 4.13
N LYS A 158 8.82 4.30 4.26
CA LYS A 158 9.43 5.01 5.39
C LYS A 158 8.54 4.90 6.61
N ILE A 159 9.01 4.21 7.65
CA ILE A 159 8.24 4.06 8.90
C ILE A 159 8.79 5.03 9.95
N VAL A 160 7.88 5.79 10.57
CA VAL A 160 8.16 6.64 11.74
C VAL A 160 7.41 6.05 12.93
N HIS A 161 8.13 5.61 13.94
CA HIS A 161 7.54 5.10 15.16
C HIS A 161 7.23 6.23 16.14
N ILE A 162 6.03 6.20 16.69
CA ILE A 162 5.53 7.14 17.70
C ILE A 162 4.91 6.36 18.86
N LYS A 163 4.66 7.04 19.95
CA LYS A 163 4.04 6.46 21.12
C LYS A 163 2.75 7.17 21.48
N THR A 164 2.77 8.48 21.57
CA THR A 164 1.64 9.30 22.06
C THR A 164 0.86 9.95 20.91
N GLY A 165 -0.36 10.41 21.22
CA GLY A 165 -1.16 11.21 20.27
C GLY A 165 -0.48 12.52 19.88
N ASN A 166 0.26 13.14 20.78
CA ASN A 166 1.03 14.36 20.49
C ASN A 166 2.16 14.09 19.50
N GLU A 167 2.94 13.01 19.70
CA GLU A 167 3.99 12.60 18.76
C GLU A 167 3.41 12.27 17.38
N LEU A 168 2.23 11.62 17.33
CA LEU A 168 1.52 11.36 16.08
C LEU A 168 1.18 12.67 15.36
N LEU A 169 0.62 13.64 16.08
CA LEU A 169 0.25 14.94 15.51
C LEU A 169 1.47 15.66 14.93
N GLU A 170 2.57 15.71 15.66
CA GLU A 170 3.81 16.34 15.21
C GLU A 170 4.39 15.64 13.98
N ALA A 171 4.43 14.31 13.99
CA ALA A 171 4.92 13.53 12.87
C ALA A 171 4.06 13.75 11.60
N ILE A 172 2.73 13.84 11.74
CA ILE A 172 1.84 14.12 10.61
C ILE A 172 2.05 15.55 10.10
N ARG A 173 2.11 16.56 10.97
CA ARG A 173 2.29 17.96 10.57
C ARG A 173 3.52 18.18 9.68
N ASN A 174 4.61 17.46 9.94
CA ASN A 174 5.84 17.58 9.17
C ASN A 174 5.67 17.20 7.69
N ASP A 175 4.76 16.29 7.38
CA ASP A 175 4.57 15.77 6.02
C ASP A 175 3.21 16.13 5.39
N TYR A 176 2.25 16.61 6.19
CA TYR A 176 0.86 16.85 5.77
C TYR A 176 0.75 17.71 4.51
N ASN A 177 1.45 18.85 4.49
CA ASN A 177 1.38 19.78 3.35
C ASN A 177 2.04 19.24 2.07
N ASN A 178 2.89 18.23 2.18
CA ASN A 178 3.61 17.61 1.07
C ASN A 178 2.97 16.29 0.61
N SER A 179 1.86 15.88 1.23
CA SER A 179 1.16 14.65 0.93
C SER A 179 -0.03 14.91 0.01
N ASP A 180 -0.28 14.01 -0.95
CA ASP A 180 -1.47 14.04 -1.80
C ASP A 180 -2.66 13.36 -1.12
N ILE A 181 -2.39 12.27 -0.39
CA ILE A 181 -3.40 11.46 0.31
C ILE A 181 -2.95 11.25 1.75
N VAL A 182 -3.86 11.46 2.69
CA VAL A 182 -3.62 11.24 4.12
C VAL A 182 -4.68 10.30 4.69
N ILE A 183 -4.26 9.16 5.21
CA ILE A 183 -5.15 8.11 5.72
C ILE A 183 -4.92 7.94 7.23
N MET A 184 -5.93 8.32 8.00
CA MET A 184 -5.88 8.29 9.46
C MET A 184 -6.50 7.00 10.00
N ALA A 185 -5.72 5.90 9.98
CA ALA A 185 -6.16 4.58 10.46
C ALA A 185 -5.65 4.23 11.88
N ALA A 186 -4.89 5.12 12.51
CA ALA A 186 -4.44 4.93 13.89
C ALA A 186 -5.61 5.05 14.88
N ALA A 187 -5.59 4.22 15.92
CA ALA A 187 -6.53 4.28 17.03
C ALA A 187 -6.01 5.23 18.12
N VAL A 188 -6.29 6.51 17.95
CA VAL A 188 -5.84 7.57 18.86
C VAL A 188 -6.68 7.56 20.14
N SER A 189 -6.04 7.64 21.30
CA SER A 189 -6.72 7.81 22.58
C SER A 189 -7.39 9.16 22.67
N ASP A 190 -8.68 9.23 23.01
CA ASP A 190 -9.45 10.47 23.17
C ASP A 190 -9.10 11.23 24.45
N TYR A 191 -8.48 10.55 25.41
CA TYR A 191 -8.11 11.08 26.71
C TYR A 191 -6.68 10.71 27.07
N LYS A 192 -6.00 11.62 27.77
CA LYS A 192 -4.71 11.42 28.41
C LYS A 192 -4.76 11.85 29.88
N PRO A 193 -3.92 11.32 30.76
CA PRO A 193 -3.82 11.80 32.13
C PRO A 193 -3.33 13.26 32.15
N ILE A 194 -3.87 14.06 33.06
CA ILE A 194 -3.44 15.46 33.26
C ILE A 194 -1.99 15.49 33.75
N GLU A 195 -1.65 14.54 34.63
CA GLU A 195 -0.32 14.45 35.23
C GLU A 195 0.25 13.04 35.03
N PHE A 196 1.50 12.99 34.54
CA PHE A 196 2.29 11.76 34.50
C PHE A 196 3.00 11.58 35.85
N SER A 197 2.91 10.37 36.43
CA SER A 197 3.65 10.04 37.65
C SER A 197 5.01 9.45 37.32
N GLU A 198 6.11 10.13 37.69
CA GLU A 198 7.48 9.63 37.49
C GLU A 198 7.77 8.29 38.22
N LYS A 199 6.97 7.97 39.22
CA LYS A 199 7.08 6.73 40.01
C LYS A 199 5.84 5.91 39.85
N LYS A 200 6.02 4.58 39.88
CA LYS A 200 4.88 3.64 39.94
C LYS A 200 3.92 4.02 41.06
N ILE A 201 2.68 4.31 40.71
CA ILE A 201 1.62 4.60 41.66
C ILE A 201 1.41 3.39 42.58
N LYS A 202 1.59 3.58 43.90
CA LYS A 202 1.42 2.51 44.88
C LYS A 202 -0.05 2.25 45.15
N LYS A 203 -0.38 1.01 45.55
CA LYS A 203 -1.72 0.60 45.95
C LYS A 203 -1.94 0.92 47.43
N ASP A 204 -1.97 2.19 47.78
CA ASP A 204 -2.11 2.58 49.18
C ASP A 204 -3.57 2.69 49.64
N ASN A 205 -4.53 2.75 48.68
CA ASN A 205 -5.98 2.82 48.93
C ASN A 205 -6.72 1.80 48.08
N ASN A 206 -7.97 1.51 48.43
CA ASN A 206 -8.84 0.59 47.69
C ASN A 206 -9.27 1.17 46.35
N GLU A 207 -9.10 2.47 46.13
CA GLU A 207 -9.48 3.19 44.90
C GLU A 207 -8.30 3.98 44.34
N LEU A 208 -8.21 4.01 43.02
CA LEU A 208 -7.26 4.84 42.25
C LEU A 208 -8.05 5.87 41.44
N ASN A 209 -7.95 7.13 41.81
CA ASN A 209 -8.59 8.24 41.09
C ASN A 209 -7.56 8.93 40.23
N ILE A 210 -7.75 8.88 38.89
CA ILE A 210 -6.90 9.58 37.90
C ILE A 210 -7.76 10.58 37.16
N LYS A 211 -7.26 11.81 37.05
CA LYS A 211 -7.91 12.87 36.27
C LYS A 211 -7.40 12.81 34.83
N PHE A 212 -8.33 12.91 33.91
CA PHE A 212 -8.05 12.89 32.48
C PHE A 212 -8.46 14.21 31.84
N GLU A 213 -7.75 14.58 30.79
CA GLU A 213 -8.13 15.64 29.85
C GLU A 213 -8.26 15.08 28.44
N LYS A 214 -8.99 15.79 27.58
CA LYS A 214 -9.12 15.40 26.17
C LYS A 214 -7.80 15.60 25.43
N THR A 215 -7.48 14.66 24.58
CA THR A 215 -6.39 14.81 23.61
C THR A 215 -6.82 15.74 22.46
N THR A 216 -5.86 16.21 21.69
CA THR A 216 -6.14 16.96 20.47
C THR A 216 -6.83 16.08 19.43
N ASP A 217 -7.94 16.53 18.88
CA ASP A 217 -8.60 15.85 17.76
C ASP A 217 -7.79 16.09 16.49
N ILE A 218 -6.84 15.18 16.23
CA ILE A 218 -5.89 15.28 15.12
C ILE A 218 -6.62 15.39 13.79
N LEU A 219 -7.61 14.52 13.58
CA LEU A 219 -8.34 14.46 12.31
C LEU A 219 -9.15 15.75 12.06
N PHE A 220 -9.73 16.34 13.11
CA PHE A 220 -10.40 17.64 13.01
C PHE A 220 -9.40 18.75 12.65
N GLU A 221 -8.24 18.78 13.29
CA GLU A 221 -7.20 19.78 13.00
C GLU A 221 -6.71 19.68 11.55
N LEU A 222 -6.46 18.46 11.07
CA LEU A 222 -6.05 18.24 9.68
C LEU A 222 -7.11 18.73 8.70
N GLY A 223 -8.38 18.44 8.96
CA GLY A 223 -9.49 18.90 8.13
C GLY A 223 -9.63 20.43 8.07
N GLN A 224 -9.36 21.13 9.18
CA GLN A 224 -9.35 22.61 9.20
C GLN A 224 -8.19 23.20 8.39
N ASN A 225 -7.07 22.50 8.30
CA ASN A 225 -5.88 22.94 7.59
C ASN A 225 -5.74 22.31 6.19
N LYS A 226 -6.77 21.57 5.73
CA LYS A 226 -6.79 20.87 4.43
C LYS A 226 -6.73 21.86 3.27
N LYS A 227 -5.88 21.56 2.29
CA LYS A 227 -5.77 22.29 1.02
C LYS A 227 -6.22 21.41 -0.13
N ASN A 228 -5.27 20.69 -0.75
CA ASN A 228 -5.52 19.82 -1.92
C ASN A 228 -5.42 18.33 -1.55
N GLN A 229 -5.13 18.01 -0.29
CA GLN A 229 -5.01 16.62 0.16
C GLN A 229 -6.36 15.92 0.14
N ILE A 230 -6.36 14.65 -0.25
CA ILE A 230 -7.46 13.74 0.03
C ILE A 230 -7.29 13.23 1.46
N LEU A 231 -8.23 13.57 2.34
CA LEU A 231 -8.20 13.21 3.75
C LEU A 231 -9.19 12.10 4.04
N VAL A 232 -8.68 10.94 4.47
CA VAL A 232 -9.46 9.75 4.77
C VAL A 232 -9.45 9.47 6.26
N GLY A 233 -10.63 9.37 6.86
CA GLY A 233 -10.79 8.99 8.26
C GLY A 233 -11.38 7.59 8.44
N PHE A 234 -11.23 7.06 9.66
CA PHE A 234 -11.87 5.81 10.07
C PHE A 234 -12.89 6.06 11.18
N ALA A 235 -13.96 5.31 11.16
CA ALA A 235 -14.95 5.25 12.22
C ALA A 235 -15.20 3.80 12.61
N LEU A 236 -15.16 3.51 13.91
CA LEU A 236 -15.58 2.24 14.48
C LEU A 236 -16.79 2.54 15.35
N GLU A 237 -17.95 2.05 14.95
CA GLU A 237 -19.23 2.40 15.57
C GLU A 237 -19.99 1.12 15.95
N ASN A 238 -20.91 1.25 16.87
CA ASN A 238 -21.79 0.14 17.30
C ASN A 238 -23.28 0.52 17.27
N ASN A 239 -23.61 1.82 17.17
CA ASN A 239 -24.97 2.35 17.12
C ASN A 239 -25.03 3.52 16.12
N ASN A 240 -26.13 3.63 15.38
CA ASN A 240 -26.36 4.73 14.40
C ASN A 240 -25.13 4.96 13.47
N GLU A 241 -24.52 3.87 13.09
CA GLU A 241 -23.19 3.80 12.48
C GLU A 241 -23.03 4.75 11.29
N LEU A 242 -23.96 4.67 10.33
CA LEU A 242 -23.90 5.49 9.12
C LEU A 242 -24.09 6.99 9.41
N SER A 243 -25.06 7.35 10.27
CA SER A 243 -25.31 8.75 10.60
C SER A 243 -24.12 9.36 11.37
N ASN A 244 -23.51 8.58 12.27
CA ASN A 244 -22.30 9.03 12.98
C ASN A 244 -21.11 9.21 12.04
N ALA A 245 -20.93 8.29 11.07
CA ALA A 245 -19.89 8.39 10.06
C ALA A 245 -20.07 9.64 9.18
N ILE A 246 -21.29 9.90 8.69
CA ILE A 246 -21.61 11.10 7.89
C ILE A 246 -21.34 12.38 8.69
N ASN A 247 -21.83 12.47 9.93
CA ASN A 247 -21.60 13.61 10.79
C ASN A 247 -20.09 13.84 11.04
N LYS A 248 -19.31 12.77 11.20
CA LYS A 248 -17.85 12.82 11.37
C LYS A 248 -17.16 13.29 10.10
N LEU A 249 -17.59 12.82 8.95
CA LEU A 249 -17.08 13.23 7.63
C LEU A 249 -17.26 14.73 7.44
N GLU A 250 -18.47 15.25 7.64
CA GLU A 250 -18.79 16.68 7.48
C GLU A 250 -18.06 17.54 8.51
N LYS A 251 -18.19 17.19 9.80
CA LYS A 251 -17.60 17.98 10.90
C LYS A 251 -16.10 18.11 10.81
N LYS A 252 -15.41 17.05 10.31
CA LYS A 252 -13.96 17.01 10.20
C LYS A 252 -13.44 17.30 8.79
N ASN A 253 -14.31 17.73 7.88
CA ASN A 253 -13.97 18.11 6.50
C ASN A 253 -13.17 17.01 5.77
N LEU A 254 -13.63 15.75 5.90
CA LEU A 254 -13.02 14.60 5.24
C LEU A 254 -13.52 14.46 3.81
N ASP A 255 -12.73 13.82 2.94
CA ASP A 255 -13.16 13.44 1.60
C ASP A 255 -13.80 12.04 1.62
N LEU A 256 -13.26 11.14 2.46
CA LEU A 256 -13.75 9.79 2.65
C LEU A 256 -13.74 9.41 4.13
N ILE A 257 -14.70 8.60 4.53
CA ILE A 257 -14.68 7.92 5.81
C ILE A 257 -14.93 6.43 5.62
N VAL A 258 -14.07 5.62 6.23
CA VAL A 258 -14.18 4.17 6.25
C VAL A 258 -14.84 3.77 7.56
N LEU A 259 -16.05 3.25 7.46
CA LEU A 259 -16.85 2.79 8.59
C LEU A 259 -16.67 1.29 8.78
N ASN A 260 -16.25 0.90 9.98
CA ASN A 260 -16.25 -0.48 10.46
C ASN A 260 -17.36 -0.63 11.51
N SER A 261 -18.11 -1.72 11.43
CA SER A 261 -19.10 -2.08 12.43
C SER A 261 -18.58 -3.15 13.37
N LEU A 262 -18.75 -2.96 14.67
CA LEU A 262 -18.49 -4.02 15.66
C LEU A 262 -19.60 -5.10 15.65
N ASN A 263 -20.72 -4.87 14.98
CA ASN A 263 -21.83 -5.80 14.88
C ASN A 263 -21.66 -6.81 13.72
N ASP A 264 -20.71 -6.58 12.82
CA ASP A 264 -20.44 -7.48 11.70
C ASP A 264 -19.57 -8.66 12.14
N GLU A 265 -20.04 -9.88 11.84
CA GLU A 265 -19.32 -11.12 12.16
C GLU A 265 -18.01 -11.19 11.36
N GLY A 266 -16.87 -11.37 12.05
CA GLY A 266 -15.54 -11.37 11.41
C GLY A 266 -14.95 -9.98 11.16
N ALA A 267 -15.65 -8.89 11.54
CA ALA A 267 -15.12 -7.53 11.58
C ALA A 267 -14.74 -7.16 13.01
N GLY A 268 -13.63 -6.47 13.21
CA GLY A 268 -13.19 -6.01 14.52
C GLY A 268 -11.70 -6.26 14.79
N PHE A 269 -11.32 -6.12 16.05
CA PHE A 269 -9.91 -6.24 16.44
C PHE A 269 -9.40 -7.68 16.33
N GLY A 270 -8.30 -7.88 15.59
CA GLY A 270 -7.58 -9.16 15.54
C GLY A 270 -8.04 -10.17 14.48
N TYR A 271 -9.07 -9.87 13.71
CA TYR A 271 -9.49 -10.72 12.59
C TYR A 271 -8.65 -10.45 11.33
N ASP A 272 -8.54 -11.47 10.46
CA ASP A 272 -7.88 -11.38 9.15
C ASP A 272 -8.82 -10.89 8.04
N THR A 273 -10.11 -10.78 8.36
CA THR A 273 -11.16 -10.29 7.48
C THR A 273 -11.71 -8.99 8.03
N ASN A 274 -12.20 -8.13 7.15
CA ASN A 274 -12.89 -6.91 7.53
C ASN A 274 -14.03 -6.64 6.56
N LYS A 275 -15.13 -6.11 7.08
CA LYS A 275 -16.24 -5.60 6.29
C LYS A 275 -16.30 -4.10 6.52
N ILE A 276 -16.16 -3.34 5.45
CA ILE A 276 -16.12 -1.89 5.50
C ILE A 276 -17.23 -1.27 4.66
N THR A 277 -17.71 -0.13 5.11
CA THR A 277 -18.55 0.77 4.31
C THR A 277 -17.78 2.06 4.08
N VAL A 278 -17.57 2.42 2.82
CA VAL A 278 -16.91 3.68 2.45
C VAL A 278 -17.97 4.72 2.14
N VAL A 279 -17.90 5.86 2.80
CA VAL A 279 -18.81 7.00 2.60
C VAL A 279 -18.00 8.18 2.11
N ASP A 280 -18.45 8.82 1.05
CA ASP A 280 -17.87 10.04 0.50
C ASP A 280 -18.78 11.25 0.71
N CYS A 281 -18.30 12.44 0.30
CA CYS A 281 -19.02 13.69 0.42
C CYS A 281 -20.26 13.78 -0.51
N LEU A 282 -20.43 12.86 -1.46
CA LEU A 282 -21.55 12.78 -2.37
C LEU A 282 -22.67 11.87 -1.86
N SER A 283 -22.56 11.33 -0.66
CA SER A 283 -23.47 10.36 -0.04
C SER A 283 -23.48 8.98 -0.73
N LEU A 284 -22.52 8.69 -1.59
CA LEU A 284 -22.36 7.37 -2.18
C LEU A 284 -21.80 6.42 -1.14
N ILE A 285 -22.50 5.31 -0.94
CA ILE A 285 -22.09 4.26 0.00
C ILE A 285 -21.58 3.09 -0.80
N HIS A 286 -20.30 2.79 -0.64
CA HIS A 286 -19.69 1.59 -1.19
C HIS A 286 -19.55 0.56 -0.08
N ILE A 287 -20.30 -0.54 -0.17
CA ILE A 287 -20.21 -1.65 0.77
C ILE A 287 -19.33 -2.71 0.12
N SER A 288 -18.22 -3.05 0.77
CA SER A 288 -17.42 -4.20 0.37
C SER A 288 -17.72 -5.40 1.26
N GLU A 289 -17.81 -6.59 0.67
CA GLU A 289 -17.95 -7.84 1.42
C GLU A 289 -16.68 -8.14 2.22
N PRO A 290 -16.75 -9.04 3.24
CA PRO A 290 -15.58 -9.41 4.03
C PRO A 290 -14.49 -10.00 3.14
N THR A 291 -13.42 -9.25 2.92
CA THR A 291 -12.25 -9.69 2.18
C THR A 291 -11.08 -9.89 3.14
N ARG A 292 -10.17 -10.82 2.81
CA ARG A 292 -8.90 -10.94 3.54
C ARG A 292 -8.09 -9.66 3.33
N HIS A 293 -7.38 -9.22 4.36
CA HIS A 293 -6.59 -7.97 4.36
C HIS A 293 -5.54 -7.84 3.24
N HIS A 294 -5.36 -8.85 2.39
CA HIS A 294 -4.46 -8.84 1.24
C HIS A 294 -5.15 -8.43 -0.09
N VAL A 295 -6.43 -8.05 -0.06
CA VAL A 295 -7.23 -7.75 -1.27
C VAL A 295 -8.12 -6.52 -1.00
N ILE A 296 -7.52 -5.41 -0.70
CA ILE A 296 -8.19 -4.09 -0.71
C ILE A 296 -7.45 -3.17 -1.66
#